data_c4dc31bd0cde538a8e7e361f88675970
#
_entry.id   c4dc31bd0cde538a8e7e361f88675970
#
_cell.length_a   1.000
_cell.length_b   1.000
_cell.length_c   1.000
_cell.angle_alpha   90.00
_cell.angle_beta   90.00
_cell.angle_gamma   90.00
#
_symmetry.space_group_name_H-M   'P 1'
#
loop_
_entity.id
_entity.type
_entity.pdbx_description
1 polymer ?
#
loop_
_entity_poly.entity_id
_entity_poly.type
_entity_poly.pdbx_seq_one_letter_code
_entity_poly.pdbx_strand_id
1 'polypeptide(L)'
;MVAEIYRLFDDNIIEKILFRNFFTSNYKADQKVSAVDFFMKIDSANFSEMYKILENDFDIKKIRKKREIFFEYINELLNNGKNDYNEISLSMEWLIKFFKDMPKVISENSESKYSVYFQKMDDDSIIINNLGPGMGRHFTRYINDFKDKEEVINTFKDHIKNIENKINRKFVDVNTTLGLNVNLHPHILENELDYPNSFCWNENQMLNLSELFIIVNESTKLLELQNNQGILYEISPMGTLFPLLAPNFYKYLCSFSKSNGMEISFWDRFHKVNKNNALRVNHYPSISIGRTAVYIERETWKINKVSSIPKEDSYEDYLKLINYLKHDCQMNEDQIFAKTLPDVDALLGGEINVSDWISLLKKGKYRKPQFYDLNDYVDYKNFVSIYSKDIEEMTIQKVLPSNEKVVEYLMEFTEIHKTD
;
A
#
# COMPACT_ATOMS: atom_id res chain seq x y z
N MET A 1 -5.60 9.36 12.69
CA MET A 1 -4.19 9.18 13.09
C MET A 1 -3.50 8.04 12.33
N VAL A 2 -4.04 6.81 12.33
CA VAL A 2 -3.47 5.70 11.53
C VAL A 2 -3.30 6.10 10.07
N ALA A 3 -4.36 6.61 9.44
CA ALA A 3 -4.32 7.07 8.05
C ALA A 3 -3.24 8.13 7.80
N GLU A 4 -2.99 9.03 8.75
CA GLU A 4 -1.93 10.04 8.63
C GLU A 4 -0.53 9.42 8.60
N ILE A 5 -0.30 8.40 9.44
CA ILE A 5 0.96 7.65 9.42
C ILE A 5 1.16 7.00 8.05
N TYR A 6 0.14 6.32 7.54
CA TYR A 6 0.23 5.66 6.24
C TYR A 6 0.42 6.66 5.10
N ARG A 7 -0.26 7.82 5.11
CA ARG A 7 -0.06 8.89 4.11
C ARG A 7 1.38 9.41 4.09
N LEU A 8 2.01 9.56 5.25
CA LEU A 8 3.40 10.00 5.33
C LEU A 8 4.34 9.04 4.58
N PHE A 9 4.03 7.74 4.62
CA PHE A 9 4.84 6.70 4.00
C PHE A 9 4.31 6.24 2.63
N ASP A 10 3.25 6.87 2.10
CA ASP A 10 2.75 6.58 0.77
C ASP A 10 3.74 7.09 -0.30
N ASP A 11 4.29 6.18 -1.09
CA ASP A 11 5.22 6.54 -2.17
C ASP A 11 4.51 7.06 -3.43
N ASN A 12 3.20 6.83 -3.56
CA ASN A 12 2.43 7.38 -4.68
C ASN A 12 2.42 8.92 -4.67
N ILE A 13 2.60 9.54 -3.51
CA ILE A 13 2.73 11.00 -3.42
C ILE A 13 3.99 11.50 -4.13
N ILE A 14 5.05 10.72 -4.12
CA ILE A 14 6.32 11.04 -4.80
C ILE A 14 6.10 11.05 -6.32
N GLU A 15 5.36 10.07 -6.84
CA GLU A 15 5.00 10.00 -8.26
C GLU A 15 4.12 11.19 -8.69
N LYS A 16 3.14 11.58 -7.87
CA LYS A 16 2.31 12.76 -8.12
C LYS A 16 3.15 14.05 -8.17
N ILE A 17 4.11 14.20 -7.27
CA ILE A 17 5.05 15.33 -7.27
C ILE A 17 5.94 15.28 -8.50
N LEU A 18 6.39 14.10 -8.93
CA LEU A 18 7.17 13.92 -10.17
C LEU A 18 6.39 14.43 -11.37
N PHE A 19 5.12 14.03 -11.51
CA PHE A 19 4.27 14.47 -12.62
C PHE A 19 4.00 15.96 -12.57
N ARG A 20 3.77 16.53 -11.38
CA ARG A 20 3.68 17.99 -11.20
C ARG A 20 4.93 18.71 -11.69
N ASN A 21 6.11 18.24 -11.29
CA ASN A 21 7.39 18.86 -11.67
C ASN A 21 7.63 18.73 -13.17
N PHE A 22 7.28 17.59 -13.76
CA PHE A 22 7.32 17.43 -15.21
C PHE A 22 6.38 18.39 -15.91
N PHE A 23 5.15 18.57 -15.41
CA PHE A 23 4.20 19.51 -15.96
C PHE A 23 4.74 20.95 -15.91
N THR A 24 5.17 21.41 -14.75
CA THR A 24 5.65 22.80 -14.57
C THR A 24 6.96 23.10 -15.30
N SER A 25 7.76 22.08 -15.63
CA SER A 25 8.97 22.22 -16.45
C SER A 25 8.65 22.34 -17.96
N ASN A 26 7.48 21.89 -18.39
CA ASN A 26 7.12 21.83 -19.82
C ASN A 26 5.97 22.75 -20.20
N TYR A 27 5.16 23.20 -19.24
CA TYR A 27 3.95 23.98 -19.45
C TYR A 27 3.84 25.09 -18.41
N LYS A 28 3.04 26.10 -18.68
CA LYS A 28 2.72 27.14 -17.70
C LYS A 28 1.77 26.59 -16.64
N ALA A 29 1.87 27.08 -15.41
CA ALA A 29 1.07 26.60 -14.28
C ALA A 29 -0.45 26.79 -14.45
N ASP A 30 -0.85 27.80 -15.21
CA ASP A 30 -2.24 28.13 -15.55
C ASP A 30 -2.73 27.49 -16.86
N GLN A 31 -1.86 26.73 -17.53
CA GLN A 31 -2.18 26.11 -18.81
C GLN A 31 -3.03 24.85 -18.60
N LYS A 32 -4.06 24.70 -19.44
CA LYS A 32 -4.86 23.49 -19.58
C LYS A 32 -4.25 22.65 -20.72
N VAL A 33 -3.75 21.47 -20.39
CA VAL A 33 -3.02 20.60 -21.33
C VAL A 33 -3.82 19.33 -21.59
N SER A 34 -3.94 18.90 -22.85
CA SER A 34 -4.58 17.63 -23.19
C SER A 34 -3.94 16.48 -22.42
N ALA A 35 -4.77 15.61 -21.81
CA ALA A 35 -4.27 14.44 -21.07
C ALA A 35 -3.48 13.49 -22.00
N VAL A 36 -3.93 13.33 -23.26
CA VAL A 36 -3.24 12.50 -24.26
C VAL A 36 -1.84 13.06 -24.55
N ASP A 37 -1.75 14.37 -24.83
CA ASP A 37 -0.46 14.99 -25.13
C ASP A 37 0.51 14.93 -23.96
N PHE A 38 0.01 15.13 -22.74
CA PHE A 38 0.80 15.01 -21.52
C PHE A 38 1.33 13.60 -21.33
N PHE A 39 0.46 12.57 -21.45
CA PHE A 39 0.87 11.18 -21.26
C PHE A 39 1.84 10.70 -22.33
N MET A 40 1.64 11.08 -23.58
CA MET A 40 2.61 10.79 -24.65
C MET A 40 3.96 11.45 -24.40
N LYS A 41 3.96 12.67 -23.91
CA LYS A 41 5.18 13.40 -23.61
C LYS A 41 5.94 12.83 -22.43
N ILE A 42 5.23 12.43 -21.35
CA ILE A 42 5.85 11.81 -20.18
C ILE A 42 6.37 10.39 -20.49
N ASP A 43 5.66 9.63 -21.33
CA ASP A 43 6.10 8.29 -21.75
C ASP A 43 7.40 8.33 -22.58
N SER A 44 7.63 9.41 -23.32
CA SER A 44 8.86 9.65 -24.06
C SER A 44 9.99 10.30 -23.23
N ALA A 45 9.71 10.64 -21.96
CA ALA A 45 10.66 11.38 -21.13
C ALA A 45 11.74 10.47 -20.52
N ASN A 46 12.91 11.06 -20.23
CA ASN A 46 13.96 10.39 -19.48
C ASN A 46 13.66 10.42 -17.98
N PHE A 47 13.14 9.33 -17.45
CA PHE A 47 12.81 9.21 -16.02
C PHE A 47 13.99 9.47 -15.10
N SER A 48 15.22 9.08 -15.49
CA SER A 48 16.41 9.34 -14.67
C SER A 48 16.66 10.84 -14.47
N GLU A 49 16.37 11.65 -15.47
CA GLU A 49 16.46 13.12 -15.34
C GLU A 49 15.33 13.67 -14.49
N MET A 50 14.13 13.14 -14.65
CA MET A 50 12.97 13.53 -13.82
C MET A 50 13.23 13.25 -12.34
N TYR A 51 13.81 12.10 -12.00
CA TYR A 51 14.16 11.76 -10.61
C TYR A 51 15.24 12.69 -10.03
N LYS A 52 16.21 13.15 -10.82
CA LYS A 52 17.19 14.15 -10.35
C LYS A 52 16.53 15.50 -9.98
N ILE A 53 15.48 15.89 -10.70
CA ILE A 53 14.71 17.11 -10.38
C ILE A 53 13.98 16.93 -9.05
N LEU A 54 13.42 15.73 -8.79
CA LEU A 54 12.75 15.40 -7.54
C LEU A 54 13.62 15.59 -6.29
N GLU A 55 14.91 15.27 -6.36
CA GLU A 55 15.82 15.40 -5.22
C GLU A 55 15.90 16.84 -4.70
N ASN A 56 15.66 17.81 -5.55
CA ASN A 56 15.67 19.23 -5.20
C ASN A 56 14.31 19.81 -4.86
N ASP A 57 13.23 19.05 -5.04
CA ASP A 57 11.89 19.49 -4.76
C ASP A 57 11.67 19.75 -3.27
N PHE A 58 10.98 20.89 -2.96
CA PHE A 58 10.75 21.32 -1.59
C PHE A 58 9.86 20.35 -0.80
N ASP A 59 8.77 19.87 -1.42
CA ASP A 59 7.83 18.97 -0.76
C ASP A 59 8.48 17.61 -0.49
N ILE A 60 9.26 17.09 -1.45
CA ILE A 60 10.02 15.85 -1.28
C ILE A 60 11.00 15.94 -0.12
N LYS A 61 11.78 17.04 -0.05
CA LYS A 61 12.71 17.26 1.07
C LYS A 61 11.97 17.30 2.41
N LYS A 62 10.81 17.97 2.45
CA LYS A 62 10.00 18.08 3.66
C LYS A 62 9.39 16.72 4.05
N ILE A 63 8.91 15.93 3.10
CA ILE A 63 8.40 14.57 3.33
C ILE A 63 9.51 13.68 3.87
N ARG A 64 10.68 13.65 3.21
CA ARG A 64 11.84 12.86 3.66
C ARG A 64 12.24 13.24 5.09
N LYS A 65 12.34 14.54 5.38
CA LYS A 65 12.67 15.01 6.74
C LYS A 65 11.62 14.60 7.78
N LYS A 66 10.34 14.61 7.44
CA LYS A 66 9.28 14.10 8.33
C LYS A 66 9.40 12.60 8.56
N ARG A 67 9.70 11.80 7.52
CA ARG A 67 9.96 10.36 7.66
C ARG A 67 11.17 10.08 8.57
N GLU A 68 12.25 10.85 8.42
CA GLU A 68 13.43 10.76 9.30
C GLU A 68 13.09 11.04 10.76
N ILE A 69 12.41 12.16 11.05
CA ILE A 69 11.98 12.52 12.41
C ILE A 69 11.08 11.44 13.02
N PHE A 70 10.20 10.84 12.22
CA PHE A 70 9.36 9.75 12.69
C PHE A 70 10.20 8.52 13.06
N PHE A 71 11.18 8.16 12.24
CA PHE A 71 12.09 7.04 12.54
C PHE A 71 13.04 7.34 13.72
N GLU A 72 13.48 8.60 13.88
CA GLU A 72 14.24 9.02 15.06
C GLU A 72 13.39 8.81 16.34
N TYR A 73 12.12 9.19 16.32
CA TYR A 73 11.20 8.95 17.44
C TYR A 73 11.01 7.45 17.75
N ILE A 74 10.86 6.60 16.72
CA ILE A 74 10.83 5.15 16.91
C ILE A 74 12.13 4.64 17.55
N ASN A 75 13.29 5.11 17.08
CA ASN A 75 14.60 4.76 17.67
C ASN A 75 14.70 5.18 19.14
N GLU A 76 14.21 6.35 19.50
CA GLU A 76 14.17 6.81 20.90
C GLU A 76 13.31 5.87 21.76
N LEU A 77 12.14 5.46 21.27
CA LEU A 77 11.27 4.52 21.99
C LEU A 77 11.93 3.14 22.17
N LEU A 78 12.59 2.63 21.12
CA LEU A 78 13.32 1.36 21.18
C LEU A 78 14.46 1.40 22.23
N ASN A 79 15.18 2.52 22.31
CA ASN A 79 16.31 2.69 23.23
C ASN A 79 15.86 2.98 24.68
N ASN A 80 14.71 3.66 24.86
CA ASN A 80 14.19 4.05 26.16
C ASN A 80 13.25 3.02 26.80
N GLY A 81 12.88 1.98 26.04
CA GLY A 81 11.96 0.92 26.48
C GLY A 81 12.51 0.14 27.66
N LYS A 82 12.19 0.59 28.87
CA LYS A 82 12.67 0.00 30.12
C LYS A 82 11.91 -1.25 30.57
N ASN A 83 10.76 -1.60 29.97
CA ASN A 83 9.88 -2.59 30.60
C ASN A 83 9.22 -3.65 29.69
N ASP A 84 9.06 -3.44 28.40
CA ASP A 84 8.51 -4.49 27.54
C ASP A 84 9.26 -4.49 26.22
N TYR A 85 10.16 -5.45 26.06
CA TYR A 85 10.92 -5.62 24.81
C TYR A 85 10.03 -5.98 23.61
N ASN A 86 8.73 -6.24 23.83
CA ASN A 86 7.82 -6.79 22.86
C ASN A 86 6.81 -5.77 22.31
N GLU A 87 6.67 -4.59 22.95
CA GLU A 87 5.73 -3.55 22.53
C GLU A 87 6.27 -2.14 22.77
N ILE A 88 6.05 -1.27 21.78
CA ILE A 88 6.21 0.19 21.90
C ILE A 88 4.87 0.88 21.61
N SER A 89 4.56 1.93 22.38
CA SER A 89 3.33 2.69 22.19
C SER A 89 3.64 4.12 21.72
N LEU A 90 3.07 4.49 20.56
CA LEU A 90 3.21 5.84 20.03
C LEU A 90 2.32 6.81 20.80
N SER A 91 2.89 7.90 21.33
CA SER A 91 2.13 8.91 22.03
C SER A 91 1.16 9.66 21.11
N MET A 92 -0.13 9.65 21.43
CA MET A 92 -1.13 10.43 20.70
C MET A 92 -0.83 11.92 20.70
N GLU A 93 -0.34 12.46 21.80
CA GLU A 93 0.02 13.88 21.92
C GLU A 93 1.18 14.21 20.95
N TRP A 94 2.21 13.37 20.93
CA TRP A 94 3.32 13.52 20.00
C TRP A 94 2.85 13.44 18.55
N LEU A 95 2.02 12.46 18.21
CA LEU A 95 1.49 12.28 16.85
C LEU A 95 0.67 13.49 16.39
N ILE A 96 -0.24 14.00 17.24
CA ILE A 96 -1.05 15.19 16.92
C ILE A 96 -0.13 16.39 16.63
N LYS A 97 0.88 16.60 17.46
CA LYS A 97 1.85 17.69 17.26
C LYS A 97 2.67 17.49 15.99
N PHE A 98 3.12 16.26 15.75
CA PHE A 98 3.95 15.90 14.60
C PHE A 98 3.23 16.12 13.28
N PHE A 99 1.94 15.71 13.18
CA PHE A 99 1.14 15.82 11.96
C PHE A 99 0.58 17.22 11.70
N LYS A 100 0.62 18.14 12.68
CA LYS A 100 0.13 19.51 12.51
C LYS A 100 0.82 20.27 11.38
N ASP A 101 2.11 20.02 11.15
CA ASP A 101 2.94 20.73 10.16
C ASP A 101 3.27 19.85 8.94
N MET A 102 2.32 19.03 8.50
CA MET A 102 2.54 18.22 7.30
C MET A 102 2.55 19.06 6.03
N PRO A 103 3.32 18.65 4.99
CA PRO A 103 3.24 19.29 3.68
C PRO A 103 1.80 19.29 3.15
N LYS A 104 1.37 20.40 2.55
CA LYS A 104 0.01 20.51 1.97
C LYS A 104 -0.33 19.40 0.96
N VAL A 105 0.64 18.97 0.18
CA VAL A 105 0.47 17.84 -0.74
C VAL A 105 0.03 16.53 -0.06
N ILE A 106 0.25 16.41 1.26
CA ILE A 106 -0.22 15.28 2.07
C ILE A 106 -1.51 15.65 2.80
N SER A 107 -1.53 16.76 3.54
CA SER A 107 -2.65 17.15 4.40
C SER A 107 -3.89 17.60 3.62
N GLU A 108 -3.73 18.26 2.49
CA GLU A 108 -4.82 18.73 1.63
C GLU A 108 -5.18 17.75 0.50
N ASN A 109 -4.43 16.66 0.34
CA ASN A 109 -4.87 15.50 -0.45
C ASN A 109 -5.94 14.70 0.32
N SER A 110 -6.81 15.40 1.01
CA SER A 110 -7.55 15.02 2.20
C SER A 110 -8.88 14.30 1.95
N GLU A 111 -9.27 14.13 0.70
CA GLU A 111 -10.46 13.31 0.36
C GLU A 111 -10.05 11.84 0.20
N SER A 112 -9.26 11.36 1.13
CA SER A 112 -8.72 10.03 1.05
C SER A 112 -9.77 8.98 1.41
N LYS A 113 -9.76 7.94 0.64
CA LYS A 113 -10.67 6.80 0.79
C LYS A 113 -9.82 5.56 1.05
N TYR A 114 -10.12 4.84 2.11
CA TYR A 114 -9.31 3.71 2.55
C TYR A 114 -10.14 2.47 2.74
N SER A 115 -9.60 1.34 2.33
CA SER A 115 -9.99 0.02 2.78
C SER A 115 -9.05 -0.38 3.91
N VAL A 116 -9.57 -0.63 5.09
CA VAL A 116 -8.80 -1.07 6.24
C VAL A 116 -9.04 -2.54 6.48
N TYR A 117 -7.98 -3.33 6.39
CA TYR A 117 -7.98 -4.74 6.79
C TYR A 117 -7.49 -4.85 8.22
N PHE A 118 -8.30 -5.43 9.08
CA PHE A 118 -7.96 -5.56 10.49
C PHE A 118 -8.50 -6.85 11.10
N GLN A 119 -7.91 -7.24 12.22
CA GLN A 119 -8.38 -8.34 13.06
C GLN A 119 -8.70 -7.79 14.43
N LYS A 120 -9.79 -8.32 15.04
CA LYS A 120 -10.17 -7.99 16.40
C LYS A 120 -9.51 -8.99 17.34
N MET A 121 -8.94 -8.49 18.45
CA MET A 121 -8.38 -9.29 19.53
C MET A 121 -9.39 -9.46 20.69
N ASP A 122 -9.11 -10.37 21.62
CA ASP A 122 -10.06 -10.71 22.71
C ASP A 122 -10.32 -9.58 23.70
N ASP A 123 -9.35 -8.68 23.84
CA ASP A 123 -9.40 -7.51 24.73
C ASP A 123 -10.03 -6.27 24.07
N ASP A 124 -10.81 -6.48 23.02
CA ASP A 124 -11.37 -5.41 22.16
C ASP A 124 -10.33 -4.55 21.42
N SER A 125 -9.05 -4.88 21.50
CA SER A 125 -8.05 -4.27 20.66
C SER A 125 -8.14 -4.75 19.21
N ILE A 126 -7.55 -4.00 18.30
CA ILE A 126 -7.50 -4.34 16.89
C ILE A 126 -6.07 -4.30 16.37
N ILE A 127 -5.74 -5.18 15.45
CA ILE A 127 -4.52 -5.09 14.68
C ILE A 127 -4.81 -4.79 13.22
N ILE A 128 -4.20 -3.75 12.70
CA ILE A 128 -4.34 -3.35 11.29
C ILE A 128 -3.34 -4.18 10.48
N ASN A 129 -3.87 -4.98 9.58
CA ASN A 129 -3.05 -5.80 8.69
C ASN A 129 -2.60 -5.02 7.47
N ASN A 130 -3.48 -4.17 6.95
CA ASN A 130 -3.19 -3.36 5.76
C ASN A 130 -4.17 -2.19 5.62
N LEU A 131 -3.70 -1.12 4.97
CA LEU A 131 -4.53 -0.08 4.38
C LEU A 131 -4.41 -0.16 2.86
N GLY A 132 -5.53 -0.35 2.20
CA GLY A 132 -5.61 -0.35 0.75
C GLY A 132 -6.39 0.85 0.21
N PRO A 133 -6.50 0.96 -1.12
CA PRO A 133 -7.38 1.94 -1.75
C PRO A 133 -8.83 1.63 -1.38
N GLY A 134 -9.58 2.67 -1.06
CA GLY A 134 -11.02 2.59 -0.78
C GLY A 134 -11.89 2.53 -2.05
N MET A 135 -13.11 3.02 -1.93
CA MET A 135 -14.14 3.02 -2.99
C MET A 135 -14.60 1.62 -3.41
N GLY A 136 -14.60 0.67 -2.48
CA GLY A 136 -15.07 -0.68 -2.73
C GLY A 136 -14.16 -1.56 -3.58
N ARG A 137 -13.00 -1.06 -3.98
CA ARG A 137 -12.07 -1.73 -4.89
C ARG A 137 -11.76 -3.18 -4.52
N HIS A 138 -11.75 -3.48 -3.23
CA HIS A 138 -11.40 -4.82 -2.75
C HIS A 138 -12.58 -5.78 -2.65
N PHE A 139 -13.82 -5.30 -2.58
CA PHE A 139 -14.99 -6.18 -2.46
C PHE A 139 -15.89 -6.21 -3.70
N THR A 140 -15.79 -5.24 -4.61
CA THR A 140 -16.68 -5.11 -5.78
C THR A 140 -16.70 -6.37 -6.65
N ARG A 141 -15.57 -7.05 -6.80
CA ARG A 141 -15.49 -8.32 -7.55
C ARG A 141 -16.31 -9.47 -6.93
N TYR A 142 -16.64 -9.37 -5.63
CA TYR A 142 -17.41 -10.39 -4.92
C TYR A 142 -18.90 -10.06 -4.81
N ILE A 143 -19.33 -8.89 -5.27
CA ILE A 143 -20.73 -8.44 -5.15
C ILE A 143 -21.70 -9.43 -5.79
N ASN A 144 -21.31 -10.06 -6.90
CA ASN A 144 -22.14 -11.04 -7.57
C ASN A 144 -22.41 -12.31 -6.73
N ASP A 145 -21.63 -12.54 -5.68
CA ASP A 145 -21.79 -13.68 -4.76
C ASP A 145 -22.77 -13.35 -3.60
N PHE A 146 -23.16 -12.07 -3.45
CA PHE A 146 -24.15 -11.67 -2.45
C PHE A 146 -25.57 -12.03 -2.88
N LYS A 147 -26.39 -12.49 -1.92
CA LYS A 147 -27.80 -12.82 -2.18
C LYS A 147 -28.60 -11.60 -2.65
N ASP A 148 -28.33 -10.45 -2.03
CA ASP A 148 -29.02 -9.18 -2.28
C ASP A 148 -28.16 -8.22 -3.11
N LYS A 149 -27.47 -8.77 -4.12
CA LYS A 149 -26.48 -8.04 -4.93
C LYS A 149 -27.00 -6.73 -5.52
N GLU A 150 -28.23 -6.69 -5.98
CA GLU A 150 -28.84 -5.48 -6.57
C GLU A 150 -29.00 -4.35 -5.53
N GLU A 151 -29.42 -4.71 -4.31
CA GLU A 151 -29.53 -3.76 -3.22
C GLU A 151 -28.14 -3.24 -2.80
N VAL A 152 -27.16 -4.12 -2.72
CA VAL A 152 -25.76 -3.75 -2.42
C VAL A 152 -25.22 -2.80 -3.49
N ILE A 153 -25.40 -3.10 -4.77
CA ILE A 153 -24.96 -2.25 -5.88
C ILE A 153 -25.63 -0.87 -5.81
N ASN A 154 -26.94 -0.82 -5.62
CA ASN A 154 -27.69 0.44 -5.59
C ASN A 154 -27.27 1.28 -4.38
N THR A 155 -27.18 0.67 -3.20
CA THR A 155 -26.71 1.36 -1.98
C THR A 155 -25.30 1.95 -2.17
N PHE A 156 -24.43 1.20 -2.84
CA PHE A 156 -23.09 1.66 -3.09
C PHE A 156 -23.02 2.78 -4.13
N LYS A 157 -23.82 2.71 -5.21
CA LYS A 157 -23.97 3.80 -6.19
C LYS A 157 -24.47 5.08 -5.53
N ASP A 158 -25.49 4.99 -4.67
CA ASP A 158 -26.01 6.14 -3.94
C ASP A 158 -24.98 6.75 -3.00
N HIS A 159 -24.18 5.90 -2.32
CA HIS A 159 -23.09 6.36 -1.48
C HIS A 159 -22.03 7.12 -2.29
N ILE A 160 -21.60 6.57 -3.42
CA ILE A 160 -20.64 7.22 -4.33
C ILE A 160 -21.17 8.57 -4.80
N LYS A 161 -22.41 8.63 -5.27
CA LYS A 161 -23.05 9.86 -5.73
C LYS A 161 -23.12 10.95 -4.64
N ASN A 162 -23.37 10.53 -3.40
CA ASN A 162 -23.33 11.44 -2.25
C ASN A 162 -21.93 11.99 -1.99
N ILE A 163 -20.87 11.16 -2.16
CA ILE A 163 -19.49 11.62 -2.06
C ILE A 163 -19.19 12.60 -3.19
N GLU A 164 -19.45 12.25 -4.46
CA GLU A 164 -19.22 13.12 -5.61
C GLU A 164 -19.82 14.51 -5.44
N ASN A 165 -21.08 14.57 -4.95
CA ASN A 165 -21.77 15.83 -4.70
C ASN A 165 -21.10 16.67 -3.61
N LYS A 166 -20.55 16.02 -2.56
CA LYS A 166 -19.88 16.72 -1.47
C LYS A 166 -18.51 17.28 -1.86
N ILE A 167 -17.78 16.55 -2.72
CA ILE A 167 -16.43 16.94 -3.12
C ILE A 167 -16.39 17.69 -4.45
N ASN A 168 -17.54 17.83 -5.12
CA ASN A 168 -17.69 18.45 -6.43
C ASN A 168 -16.76 17.84 -7.49
N ARG A 169 -16.69 16.51 -7.55
CA ARG A 169 -15.89 15.72 -8.50
C ARG A 169 -16.68 14.52 -8.97
N LYS A 170 -16.34 14.03 -10.16
CA LYS A 170 -16.87 12.78 -10.70
C LYS A 170 -15.82 11.68 -10.63
N PHE A 171 -16.22 10.49 -10.20
CA PHE A 171 -15.35 9.32 -10.25
C PHE A 171 -15.44 8.66 -11.61
N VAL A 172 -14.30 8.18 -12.09
CA VAL A 172 -14.17 7.51 -13.37
C VAL A 172 -13.47 6.17 -13.18
N ASP A 173 -14.14 5.10 -13.59
CA ASP A 173 -13.54 3.79 -13.63
C ASP A 173 -12.65 3.63 -14.86
N VAL A 174 -11.57 2.87 -14.71
CA VAL A 174 -10.75 2.40 -15.82
C VAL A 174 -10.93 0.89 -15.92
N ASN A 175 -12.08 0.51 -16.49
CA ASN A 175 -12.43 -0.87 -16.67
C ASN A 175 -11.62 -1.45 -17.82
N THR A 176 -10.77 -2.44 -17.55
CA THR A 176 -9.91 -3.07 -18.54
C THR A 176 -9.86 -4.58 -18.37
N THR A 177 -9.71 -5.30 -19.48
CA THR A 177 -9.50 -6.75 -19.46
C THR A 177 -8.10 -7.16 -19.01
N LEU A 178 -7.20 -6.19 -18.78
CA LEU A 178 -5.89 -6.46 -18.22
C LEU A 178 -6.01 -7.07 -16.82
N GLY A 179 -5.24 -8.12 -16.57
CA GLY A 179 -5.28 -8.83 -15.29
C GLY A 179 -6.45 -9.79 -15.12
N LEU A 180 -7.25 -10.02 -16.16
CA LEU A 180 -8.34 -10.98 -16.20
C LEU A 180 -9.32 -10.81 -15.00
N ASN A 181 -9.49 -11.88 -14.22
CA ASN A 181 -10.48 -11.93 -13.13
C ASN A 181 -10.29 -10.91 -12.01
N VAL A 182 -9.11 -10.32 -11.85
CA VAL A 182 -8.87 -9.31 -10.79
C VAL A 182 -9.52 -7.96 -11.08
N ASN A 183 -9.90 -7.73 -12.35
CA ASN A 183 -10.59 -6.52 -12.79
C ASN A 183 -12.08 -6.75 -13.10
N LEU A 184 -12.58 -7.96 -12.93
CA LEU A 184 -13.99 -8.24 -13.13
C LEU A 184 -14.80 -7.71 -11.93
N HIS A 185 -15.68 -6.77 -12.18
CA HIS A 185 -16.60 -6.20 -11.20
C HIS A 185 -17.87 -5.73 -11.92
N PRO A 186 -19.03 -5.58 -11.24
CA PRO A 186 -20.22 -4.99 -11.83
C PRO A 186 -19.99 -3.51 -12.12
N HIS A 187 -20.81 -2.96 -13.02
CA HIS A 187 -20.85 -1.53 -13.30
C HIS A 187 -21.38 -0.75 -12.09
N ILE A 188 -20.50 0.04 -11.48
CA ILE A 188 -20.79 0.77 -10.24
C ILE A 188 -20.68 2.28 -10.46
N LEU A 189 -19.59 2.76 -11.06
CA LEU A 189 -19.39 4.17 -11.34
C LEU A 189 -20.22 4.61 -12.57
N GLU A 190 -20.77 5.82 -12.54
CA GLU A 190 -21.53 6.37 -13.68
C GLU A 190 -20.62 6.62 -14.90
N ASN A 191 -19.35 6.96 -14.67
CA ASN A 191 -18.42 7.27 -15.76
C ASN A 191 -17.36 6.19 -15.88
N GLU A 192 -17.13 5.75 -17.09
CA GLU A 192 -16.07 4.83 -17.47
C GLU A 192 -15.15 5.48 -18.49
N LEU A 193 -13.86 5.29 -18.38
CA LEU A 193 -12.89 5.80 -19.34
C LEU A 193 -12.79 4.84 -20.52
N ASP A 194 -12.88 5.39 -21.74
CA ASP A 194 -12.55 4.65 -22.95
C ASP A 194 -11.04 4.41 -23.00
N TYR A 195 -10.67 3.22 -22.55
CA TYR A 195 -9.30 2.74 -22.48
C TYR A 195 -9.12 1.55 -23.43
N PRO A 196 -8.00 1.39 -24.12
CA PRO A 196 -7.76 0.25 -25.00
C PRO A 196 -8.03 -1.09 -24.29
N ASN A 197 -8.87 -1.92 -24.90
CA ASN A 197 -9.40 -3.15 -24.34
C ASN A 197 -10.29 -2.95 -23.09
N SER A 198 -10.90 -1.78 -22.93
CA SER A 198 -11.93 -1.60 -21.93
C SER A 198 -13.16 -2.45 -22.25
N PHE A 199 -13.85 -2.89 -21.19
CA PHE A 199 -15.13 -3.56 -21.30
C PHE A 199 -16.21 -2.55 -20.95
N CYS A 200 -16.85 -1.98 -21.94
CA CYS A 200 -17.86 -0.94 -21.76
C CYS A 200 -19.23 -1.55 -21.43
N TRP A 201 -19.86 -1.11 -20.33
CA TRP A 201 -21.22 -1.47 -19.96
C TRP A 201 -22.28 -0.57 -20.59
N ASN A 202 -21.91 0.70 -20.87
CA ASN A 202 -22.83 1.68 -21.42
C ASN A 202 -22.07 2.73 -22.25
N GLU A 203 -22.16 2.62 -23.57
CA GLU A 203 -21.46 3.52 -24.50
C GLU A 203 -21.81 5.01 -24.32
N ASN A 204 -23.02 5.33 -23.81
CA ASN A 204 -23.45 6.70 -23.59
C ASN A 204 -22.82 7.38 -22.38
N GLN A 205 -22.08 6.64 -21.55
CA GLN A 205 -21.42 7.15 -20.34
C GLN A 205 -19.90 7.01 -20.43
N MET A 206 -19.37 6.67 -21.62
CA MET A 206 -17.94 6.61 -21.83
C MET A 206 -17.34 8.00 -21.96
N LEU A 207 -16.26 8.21 -21.20
CA LEU A 207 -15.46 9.42 -21.25
C LEU A 207 -14.22 9.14 -22.08
N ASN A 208 -14.03 9.89 -23.17
CA ASN A 208 -12.82 9.77 -23.98
C ASN A 208 -11.65 10.47 -23.31
N LEU A 209 -10.48 9.85 -23.31
CA LEU A 209 -9.26 10.46 -22.78
C LEU A 209 -8.91 11.78 -23.50
N SER A 210 -9.27 11.90 -24.79
CA SER A 210 -9.10 13.12 -25.59
C SER A 210 -9.94 14.30 -25.11
N GLU A 211 -10.99 14.05 -24.31
CA GLU A 211 -11.85 15.08 -23.73
C GLU A 211 -11.35 15.58 -22.39
N LEU A 212 -10.30 14.94 -21.86
CA LEU A 212 -9.70 15.28 -20.58
C LEU A 212 -8.47 16.16 -20.75
N PHE A 213 -8.34 17.06 -19.80
CA PHE A 213 -7.23 17.99 -19.70
C PHE A 213 -6.62 17.90 -18.31
N ILE A 214 -5.33 18.10 -18.24
CA ILE A 214 -4.57 18.20 -17.01
C ILE A 214 -4.43 19.67 -16.65
N ILE A 215 -4.72 19.96 -15.37
CA ILE A 215 -4.58 21.26 -14.75
C ILE A 215 -3.80 21.12 -13.43
N VAL A 216 -3.27 22.24 -12.94
CA VAL A 216 -2.64 22.31 -11.61
C VAL A 216 -3.68 22.80 -10.61
N ASN A 217 -3.90 22.02 -9.54
CA ASN A 217 -4.72 22.47 -8.42
C ASN A 217 -4.02 23.63 -7.68
N GLU A 218 -4.72 24.71 -7.40
CA GLU A 218 -4.13 25.91 -6.80
C GLU A 218 -3.67 25.70 -5.37
N SER A 219 -4.36 24.87 -4.59
CA SER A 219 -4.07 24.64 -3.18
C SER A 219 -2.97 23.61 -2.97
N THR A 220 -3.16 22.41 -3.52
CA THR A 220 -2.22 21.29 -3.36
C THR A 220 -1.02 21.37 -4.29
N LYS A 221 -1.14 22.15 -5.38
CA LYS A 221 -0.21 22.19 -6.52
C LYS A 221 -0.06 20.84 -7.24
N LEU A 222 -0.86 19.83 -6.91
CA LEU A 222 -0.90 18.56 -7.63
C LEU A 222 -1.71 18.68 -8.92
N LEU A 223 -1.53 17.72 -9.81
CA LEU A 223 -2.25 17.67 -11.07
C LEU A 223 -3.64 17.06 -10.88
N GLU A 224 -4.61 17.58 -11.62
CA GLU A 224 -6.00 17.12 -11.66
C GLU A 224 -6.48 16.96 -13.08
N LEU A 225 -7.50 16.12 -13.28
CA LEU A 225 -8.17 15.92 -14.54
C LEU A 225 -9.46 16.74 -14.59
N GLN A 226 -9.68 17.42 -15.73
CA GLN A 226 -10.86 18.24 -15.95
C GLN A 226 -11.31 18.11 -17.41
N ASN A 227 -12.62 18.14 -17.68
CA ASN A 227 -13.13 18.25 -19.05
C ASN A 227 -13.23 19.71 -19.53
N ASN A 228 -13.71 19.90 -20.75
CA ASN A 228 -13.92 21.23 -21.34
C ASN A 228 -14.94 22.09 -20.59
N GLN A 229 -15.88 21.46 -19.87
CA GLN A 229 -16.92 22.15 -19.12
C GLN A 229 -16.49 22.55 -17.70
N GLY A 230 -15.26 22.22 -17.31
CA GLY A 230 -14.74 22.50 -15.98
C GLY A 230 -15.08 21.44 -14.93
N ILE A 231 -15.66 20.31 -15.31
CA ILE A 231 -15.95 19.21 -14.38
C ILE A 231 -14.64 18.50 -14.06
N LEU A 232 -14.37 18.37 -12.76
CA LEU A 232 -13.21 17.65 -12.25
C LEU A 232 -13.50 16.15 -12.18
N TYR A 233 -12.51 15.36 -12.60
CA TYR A 233 -12.59 13.90 -12.56
C TYR A 233 -11.48 13.32 -11.69
N GLU A 234 -11.82 12.27 -10.97
CA GLU A 234 -10.88 11.45 -10.22
C GLU A 234 -10.89 10.03 -10.75
N ILE A 235 -9.74 9.54 -11.15
CA ILE A 235 -9.59 8.15 -11.59
C ILE A 235 -9.73 7.24 -10.36
N SER A 236 -10.69 6.33 -10.43
CA SER A 236 -11.01 5.40 -9.35
C SER A 236 -11.22 3.99 -9.90
N PRO A 237 -10.15 3.28 -10.26
CA PRO A 237 -10.28 1.92 -10.78
C PRO A 237 -10.97 1.03 -9.75
N MET A 238 -12.01 0.33 -10.16
CA MET A 238 -12.77 -0.58 -9.30
C MET A 238 -12.14 -1.98 -9.24
N GLY A 239 -11.22 -2.29 -10.14
CA GLY A 239 -10.46 -3.53 -10.14
C GLY A 239 -9.23 -3.51 -9.23
N THR A 240 -8.66 -4.69 -8.97
CA THR A 240 -7.47 -4.88 -8.13
C THR A 240 -6.20 -5.19 -8.93
N LEU A 241 -6.12 -4.69 -10.16
CA LEU A 241 -4.92 -4.84 -10.98
C LEU A 241 -3.72 -4.20 -10.26
N PHE A 242 -2.66 -4.98 -10.13
CA PHE A 242 -1.41 -4.47 -9.58
C PHE A 242 -0.76 -3.51 -10.58
N PRO A 243 -0.56 -2.23 -10.25
CA PRO A 243 -0.14 -1.21 -11.22
C PRO A 243 1.15 -1.55 -11.97
N LEU A 244 2.12 -2.22 -11.31
CA LEU A 244 3.38 -2.61 -11.96
C LEU A 244 3.20 -3.57 -13.15
N LEU A 245 2.09 -4.32 -13.18
CA LEU A 245 1.77 -5.23 -14.29
C LEU A 245 0.99 -4.54 -15.42
N ALA A 246 0.62 -3.28 -15.22
CA ALA A 246 -0.18 -2.54 -16.17
C ALA A 246 0.70 -1.78 -17.18
N PRO A 247 0.18 -1.48 -18.38
CA PRO A 247 0.81 -0.55 -19.31
C PRO A 247 1.04 0.83 -18.67
N ASN A 248 2.03 1.56 -19.17
CA ASN A 248 2.39 2.88 -18.63
C ASN A 248 1.21 3.85 -18.57
N PHE A 249 0.39 3.93 -19.63
CA PHE A 249 -0.78 4.79 -19.63
C PHE A 249 -1.78 4.49 -18.51
N TYR A 250 -1.99 3.22 -18.18
CA TYR A 250 -2.82 2.85 -17.02
C TYR A 250 -2.20 3.34 -15.70
N LYS A 251 -0.87 3.20 -15.56
CA LYS A 251 -0.15 3.71 -14.38
C LYS A 251 -0.30 5.22 -14.26
N TYR A 252 -0.13 5.94 -15.38
CA TYR A 252 -0.29 7.40 -15.40
C TYR A 252 -1.71 7.82 -14.99
N LEU A 253 -2.74 7.14 -15.48
CA LEU A 253 -4.12 7.36 -15.04
C LEU A 253 -4.28 7.11 -13.54
N CYS A 254 -3.76 6.01 -13.02
CA CYS A 254 -3.84 5.69 -11.60
C CYS A 254 -3.16 6.74 -10.70
N SER A 255 -2.16 7.50 -11.21
CA SER A 255 -1.54 8.58 -10.44
C SER A 255 -2.50 9.76 -10.16
N PHE A 256 -3.60 9.87 -10.91
CA PHE A 256 -4.69 10.82 -10.66
C PHE A 256 -5.75 10.30 -9.70
N SER A 257 -5.59 9.09 -9.17
CA SER A 257 -6.41 8.58 -8.09
C SER A 257 -5.96 9.13 -6.74
N LYS A 258 -6.90 9.50 -5.87
CA LYS A 258 -6.60 9.88 -4.48
C LYS A 258 -6.55 8.66 -3.54
N SER A 259 -7.07 7.52 -3.99
CA SER A 259 -7.15 6.27 -3.25
C SER A 259 -6.17 5.22 -3.78
N ASN A 260 -4.91 5.56 -3.96
CA ASN A 260 -3.89 4.57 -4.32
C ASN A 260 -3.49 3.74 -3.10
N GLY A 261 -3.23 2.46 -3.34
CA GLY A 261 -2.94 1.51 -2.29
C GLY A 261 -1.66 1.83 -1.53
N MET A 262 -1.73 1.67 -0.22
CA MET A 262 -0.63 1.86 0.69
C MET A 262 -0.35 0.55 1.42
N GLU A 263 0.35 -0.36 0.78
CA GLU A 263 0.98 -1.45 1.52
C GLU A 263 2.21 -0.90 2.23
N ILE A 264 2.11 -0.66 3.51
CA ILE A 264 3.25 -0.24 4.31
C ILE A 264 3.50 -1.30 5.37
N SER A 265 4.57 -2.06 5.21
CA SER A 265 5.19 -2.68 6.36
C SER A 265 6.16 -1.67 6.95
N PHE A 266 5.83 -1.16 8.12
CA PHE A 266 6.60 -0.14 8.82
C PHE A 266 7.99 -0.65 9.15
N TRP A 267 8.05 -1.87 9.69
CA TRP A 267 9.30 -2.50 10.02
C TRP A 267 10.17 -2.84 8.81
N ASP A 268 9.58 -3.11 7.64
CA ASP A 268 10.36 -3.31 6.42
C ASP A 268 11.08 -2.00 6.01
N ARG A 269 10.39 -0.85 6.10
CA ARG A 269 10.98 0.46 5.80
C ARG A 269 12.00 0.91 6.84
N PHE A 270 11.66 0.74 8.12
CA PHE A 270 12.56 1.06 9.22
C PHE A 270 13.84 0.22 9.14
N HIS A 271 13.70 -1.07 8.86
CA HIS A 271 14.82 -1.99 8.70
C HIS A 271 15.76 -1.58 7.55
N LYS A 272 15.22 -1.18 6.40
CA LYS A 272 16.04 -0.71 5.27
C LYS A 272 16.98 0.44 5.66
N VAL A 273 16.52 1.35 6.52
CA VAL A 273 17.30 2.53 6.94
C VAL A 273 18.23 2.22 8.11
N ASN A 274 17.80 1.37 9.05
CA ASN A 274 18.45 1.16 10.33
C ASN A 274 19.04 -0.25 10.50
N LYS A 275 19.06 -1.07 9.45
CA LYS A 275 19.49 -2.45 9.59
C LYS A 275 20.92 -2.55 10.07
N ASN A 276 21.14 -3.34 11.10
CA ASN A 276 22.45 -3.73 11.52
C ASN A 276 22.85 -5.02 10.80
N ASN A 277 23.66 -4.88 9.74
CA ASN A 277 24.12 -6.01 8.94
C ASN A 277 25.04 -6.99 9.70
N ALA A 278 25.56 -6.57 10.86
CA ALA A 278 26.34 -7.44 11.72
C ALA A 278 25.46 -8.42 12.52
N LEU A 279 24.18 -8.08 12.73
CA LEU A 279 23.24 -8.94 13.42
C LEU A 279 22.63 -9.94 12.44
N ARG A 280 22.61 -11.21 12.87
CA ARG A 280 21.92 -12.26 12.13
C ARG A 280 20.42 -12.15 12.22
N VAL A 281 19.91 -11.64 13.35
CA VAL A 281 18.52 -11.41 13.63
C VAL A 281 18.33 -9.97 14.11
N ASN A 282 17.39 -9.25 13.52
CA ASN A 282 16.92 -7.97 14.01
C ASN A 282 15.50 -8.16 14.53
N HIS A 283 15.29 -7.90 15.81
CA HIS A 283 14.00 -7.99 16.48
C HIS A 283 13.37 -6.61 16.61
N TYR A 284 12.09 -6.52 16.30
CA TYR A 284 11.28 -5.31 16.37
C TYR A 284 10.00 -5.60 17.17
N PRO A 285 9.68 -4.81 18.20
CA PRO A 285 8.48 -4.99 19.00
C PRO A 285 7.20 -4.69 18.21
N SER A 286 6.04 -5.04 18.72
CA SER A 286 4.77 -4.55 18.18
C SER A 286 4.64 -3.04 18.37
N ILE A 287 3.90 -2.37 17.50
CA ILE A 287 3.63 -0.93 17.59
C ILE A 287 2.15 -0.72 17.84
N SER A 288 1.83 -0.07 18.97
CA SER A 288 0.47 0.39 19.29
C SER A 288 0.36 1.93 19.22
N ILE A 289 -0.85 2.45 19.09
CA ILE A 289 -1.13 3.89 19.11
C ILE A 289 -1.85 4.27 20.40
N GLY A 290 -1.16 5.01 21.23
CA GLY A 290 -1.69 5.50 22.49
C GLY A 290 -2.10 4.36 23.42
N ARG A 291 -2.98 4.66 24.38
CA ARG A 291 -3.57 3.65 25.26
C ARG A 291 -4.78 2.95 24.64
N THR A 292 -5.12 3.33 23.40
CA THR A 292 -6.16 2.66 22.63
C THR A 292 -5.53 1.45 22.01
N ALA A 293 -6.09 0.33 22.20
CA ALA A 293 -5.75 -0.98 21.70
C ALA A 293 -5.73 -1.07 20.14
N VAL A 294 -5.05 -0.17 19.45
CA VAL A 294 -4.87 -0.19 17.99
C VAL A 294 -3.42 -0.46 17.66
N TYR A 295 -3.14 -1.67 17.21
CA TYR A 295 -1.81 -2.07 16.74
C TYR A 295 -1.67 -1.79 15.24
N ILE A 296 -0.56 -1.19 14.84
CA ILE A 296 -0.23 -0.91 13.44
C ILE A 296 0.87 -1.81 12.90
N GLU A 297 1.63 -2.46 13.78
CA GLU A 297 2.65 -3.46 13.44
C GLU A 297 2.69 -4.58 14.47
N ARG A 298 2.96 -5.79 13.99
CA ARG A 298 3.22 -6.95 14.82
C ARG A 298 4.66 -6.99 15.28
N GLU A 299 4.90 -7.64 16.41
CA GLU A 299 6.24 -8.06 16.80
C GLU A 299 6.88 -8.86 15.65
N THR A 300 8.08 -8.46 15.24
CA THR A 300 8.67 -8.90 13.97
C THR A 300 10.15 -9.23 14.14
N TRP A 301 10.56 -10.37 13.59
CA TRP A 301 11.95 -10.79 13.50
C TRP A 301 12.38 -10.79 12.04
N LYS A 302 13.47 -10.09 11.73
CA LYS A 302 14.13 -10.09 10.44
C LYS A 302 15.39 -10.94 10.52
N ILE A 303 15.38 -12.08 9.84
CA ILE A 303 16.48 -13.05 9.86
C ILE A 303 17.27 -12.91 8.56
N ASN A 304 18.54 -12.54 8.70
CA ASN A 304 19.48 -12.43 7.59
C ASN A 304 20.21 -13.76 7.36
N LYS A 305 20.54 -14.07 6.12
CA LYS A 305 21.32 -15.26 5.74
C LYS A 305 20.68 -16.57 6.25
N VAL A 306 19.51 -16.85 5.74
CA VAL A 306 18.74 -18.05 6.06
C VAL A 306 19.45 -19.37 5.73
N SER A 307 20.64 -19.32 5.09
CA SER A 307 21.44 -20.48 4.70
C SER A 307 21.84 -21.42 5.84
N SER A 308 21.63 -21.01 7.08
CA SER A 308 21.91 -21.83 8.28
C SER A 308 20.68 -22.51 8.86
N ILE A 309 19.50 -22.31 8.27
CA ILE A 309 18.32 -23.11 8.62
C ILE A 309 18.54 -24.51 8.06
N PRO A 310 18.29 -25.56 8.86
CA PRO A 310 18.40 -26.93 8.40
C PRO A 310 17.61 -27.15 7.11
N LYS A 311 18.25 -27.81 6.13
CA LYS A 311 17.65 -28.05 4.82
C LYS A 311 17.05 -29.46 4.70
N GLU A 312 17.27 -30.28 5.72
CA GLU A 312 16.88 -31.68 5.70
C GLU A 312 15.58 -31.91 6.46
N ASP A 313 14.85 -32.94 6.07
CA ASP A 313 13.50 -33.25 6.49
C ASP A 313 13.51 -34.27 7.65
N SER A 314 14.44 -34.10 8.59
CA SER A 314 14.57 -34.97 9.76
C SER A 314 14.01 -34.33 11.04
N TYR A 315 13.61 -35.18 11.98
CA TYR A 315 13.18 -34.70 13.29
C TYR A 315 14.30 -33.98 14.05
N GLU A 316 15.53 -34.40 13.83
CA GLU A 316 16.71 -33.74 14.43
C GLU A 316 16.88 -32.29 13.91
N ASP A 317 16.65 -32.07 12.62
CA ASP A 317 16.71 -30.75 12.02
C ASP A 317 15.55 -29.86 12.46
N TYR A 318 14.38 -30.44 12.66
CA TYR A 318 13.27 -29.77 13.31
C TYR A 318 13.66 -29.23 14.70
N LEU A 319 14.25 -30.07 15.56
CA LEU A 319 14.69 -29.63 16.89
C LEU A 319 15.78 -28.56 16.81
N LYS A 320 16.70 -28.65 15.87
CA LYS A 320 17.73 -27.63 15.63
C LYS A 320 17.11 -26.29 15.23
N LEU A 321 16.12 -26.30 14.35
CA LEU A 321 15.41 -25.10 13.94
C LEU A 321 14.66 -24.46 15.12
N ILE A 322 13.86 -25.24 15.85
CA ILE A 322 13.13 -24.73 17.01
C ILE A 322 14.08 -24.16 18.06
N ASN A 323 15.18 -24.84 18.34
CA ASN A 323 16.19 -24.31 19.23
C ASN A 323 16.82 -23.00 18.72
N TYR A 324 17.11 -22.93 17.43
CA TYR A 324 17.61 -21.71 16.79
C TYR A 324 16.62 -20.54 16.93
N LEU A 325 15.33 -20.76 16.62
CA LEU A 325 14.30 -19.73 16.75
C LEU A 325 14.14 -19.28 18.20
N LYS A 326 14.09 -20.21 19.16
CA LYS A 326 13.90 -19.89 20.59
C LYS A 326 15.12 -19.26 21.25
N HIS A 327 16.31 -19.75 20.98
CA HIS A 327 17.52 -19.29 21.67
C HIS A 327 18.28 -18.20 20.91
N ASP A 328 18.50 -18.36 19.62
CA ASP A 328 19.28 -17.41 18.82
C ASP A 328 18.43 -16.21 18.37
N CYS A 329 17.15 -16.46 18.04
CA CYS A 329 16.23 -15.41 17.63
C CYS A 329 15.42 -14.83 18.81
N GLN A 330 15.51 -15.44 20.01
CA GLN A 330 14.70 -15.09 21.19
C GLN A 330 13.19 -15.05 20.91
N MET A 331 12.74 -15.92 20.01
CA MET A 331 11.35 -16.03 19.60
C MET A 331 10.68 -17.13 20.39
N ASN A 332 9.80 -16.76 21.32
CA ASN A 332 9.10 -17.70 22.19
C ASN A 332 7.74 -18.16 21.64
N GLU A 333 7.38 -17.71 20.44
CA GLU A 333 6.10 -18.01 19.81
C GLU A 333 6.15 -19.37 19.09
N ASP A 334 5.13 -20.20 19.34
CA ASP A 334 4.96 -21.48 18.64
C ASP A 334 4.19 -21.30 17.31
N GLN A 335 3.35 -20.26 17.21
CA GLN A 335 2.60 -19.90 16.01
C GLN A 335 3.13 -18.61 15.42
N ILE A 336 3.42 -18.64 14.13
CA ILE A 336 4.05 -17.53 13.43
C ILE A 336 3.41 -17.27 12.07
N PHE A 337 3.49 -16.01 11.63
CA PHE A 337 3.41 -15.68 10.22
C PHE A 337 4.82 -15.53 9.67
N ALA A 338 5.08 -16.16 8.54
CA ALA A 338 6.36 -15.98 7.86
C ALA A 338 6.16 -15.53 6.42
N LYS A 339 6.99 -14.59 5.98
CA LYS A 339 7.05 -14.12 4.59
C LYS A 339 8.49 -13.94 4.15
N THR A 340 8.70 -14.07 2.85
CA THR A 340 9.96 -13.74 2.20
C THR A 340 9.72 -12.59 1.23
N LEU A 341 10.58 -11.59 1.24
CA LEU A 341 10.54 -10.52 0.26
C LEU A 341 11.60 -10.81 -0.78
N PRO A 342 11.25 -10.99 -2.05
CA PRO A 342 12.22 -10.86 -3.12
C PRO A 342 12.76 -9.44 -3.11
N ASP A 343 14.02 -9.25 -3.46
CA ASP A 343 14.58 -7.91 -3.65
C ASP A 343 13.88 -7.23 -4.83
N VAL A 344 12.80 -6.51 -4.51
CA VAL A 344 11.99 -5.80 -5.52
C VAL A 344 12.78 -4.60 -6.06
N ASP A 345 13.68 -4.02 -5.27
CA ASP A 345 14.46 -2.85 -5.68
C ASP A 345 15.51 -3.23 -6.74
N ALA A 346 16.11 -4.44 -6.64
CA ALA A 346 16.97 -4.99 -7.68
C ALA A 346 16.22 -5.25 -9.00
N LEU A 347 14.91 -5.48 -8.90
CA LEU A 347 14.06 -5.76 -10.06
C LEU A 347 13.50 -4.48 -10.71
N LEU A 348 13.31 -3.40 -9.94
CA LEU A 348 12.81 -2.12 -10.44
C LEU A 348 13.91 -1.25 -11.08
N GLY A 349 15.19 -1.58 -10.84
CA GLY A 349 16.33 -0.83 -11.39
C GLY A 349 16.72 -1.19 -12.83
N GLY A 350 16.04 -2.15 -13.48
CA GLY A 350 16.33 -2.61 -14.85
C GLY A 350 15.09 -2.77 -15.72
N GLU A 351 15.28 -2.94 -17.03
CA GLU A 351 14.21 -3.38 -17.93
C GLU A 351 13.82 -4.82 -17.57
N ILE A 352 12.67 -4.98 -16.93
CA ILE A 352 12.15 -6.28 -16.54
C ILE A 352 11.46 -6.92 -17.75
N ASN A 353 12.00 -8.03 -18.21
CA ASN A 353 11.35 -8.82 -19.25
C ASN A 353 10.22 -9.71 -18.68
N VAL A 354 9.38 -10.27 -19.58
CA VAL A 354 8.23 -11.11 -19.20
C VAL A 354 8.65 -12.35 -18.38
N SER A 355 9.84 -12.90 -18.64
CA SER A 355 10.33 -14.09 -17.92
C SER A 355 10.70 -13.75 -16.48
N ASP A 356 11.24 -12.56 -16.23
CA ASP A 356 11.55 -12.06 -14.89
C ASP A 356 10.27 -11.82 -14.09
N TRP A 357 9.25 -11.26 -14.73
CA TRP A 357 7.91 -11.12 -14.16
C TRP A 357 7.28 -12.45 -13.78
N ILE A 358 7.34 -13.46 -14.65
CA ILE A 358 6.84 -14.80 -14.36
C ILE A 358 7.62 -15.42 -13.17
N SER A 359 8.92 -15.22 -13.13
CA SER A 359 9.75 -15.65 -11.99
C SER A 359 9.36 -14.96 -10.69
N LEU A 360 9.12 -13.65 -10.73
CA LEU A 360 8.63 -12.85 -9.61
C LEU A 360 7.25 -13.31 -9.13
N LEU A 361 6.32 -13.53 -10.04
CA LEU A 361 4.98 -14.03 -9.71
C LEU A 361 5.03 -15.41 -9.06
N LYS A 362 5.91 -16.29 -9.54
CA LYS A 362 6.15 -17.61 -8.92
C LYS A 362 6.76 -17.49 -7.52
N LYS A 363 7.68 -16.54 -7.30
CA LYS A 363 8.24 -16.23 -5.99
C LYS A 363 7.26 -15.44 -5.12
N GLY A 364 6.36 -14.70 -5.75
CA GLY A 364 5.40 -13.78 -5.10
C GLY A 364 4.36 -14.46 -4.20
N LYS A 365 4.14 -15.77 -4.35
CA LYS A 365 3.25 -16.51 -3.44
C LYS A 365 3.74 -16.46 -1.99
N TYR A 366 5.04 -16.25 -1.77
CA TYR A 366 5.66 -16.16 -0.45
C TYR A 366 5.73 -14.72 0.11
N ARG A 367 5.28 -13.73 -0.66
CA ARG A 367 5.18 -12.33 -0.19
C ARG A 367 4.05 -12.14 0.83
N LYS A 368 2.98 -12.91 0.71
CA LYS A 368 1.91 -12.89 1.70
C LYS A 368 2.36 -13.67 2.93
N PRO A 369 2.13 -13.13 4.15
CA PRO A 369 2.40 -13.89 5.35
C PRO A 369 1.67 -15.23 5.31
N GLN A 370 2.40 -16.30 5.52
CA GLN A 370 1.86 -17.66 5.64
C GLN A 370 1.87 -18.03 7.11
N PHE A 371 0.78 -18.60 7.59
CA PHE A 371 0.67 -19.11 8.95
C PHE A 371 1.38 -20.45 9.08
N TYR A 372 2.09 -20.64 10.17
CA TYR A 372 2.73 -21.91 10.57
C TYR A 372 2.57 -22.13 12.06
N ASP A 373 2.12 -23.34 12.44
CA ASP A 373 2.24 -23.84 13.79
C ASP A 373 3.52 -24.66 13.88
N LEU A 374 4.51 -24.16 14.59
CA LEU A 374 5.82 -24.81 14.72
C LEU A 374 5.78 -26.09 15.53
N ASN A 375 4.68 -26.39 16.24
CA ASN A 375 4.45 -27.66 16.90
C ASN A 375 3.86 -28.73 15.94
N ASP A 376 3.37 -28.31 14.76
CA ASP A 376 2.88 -29.21 13.74
C ASP A 376 4.00 -29.59 12.76
N TYR A 377 4.28 -30.87 12.61
CA TYR A 377 5.32 -31.36 11.72
C TYR A 377 5.04 -31.10 10.25
N VAL A 378 3.78 -31.06 9.84
CA VAL A 378 3.40 -30.73 8.44
C VAL A 378 3.68 -29.26 8.14
N ASP A 379 3.33 -28.38 9.06
CA ASP A 379 3.60 -26.94 8.95
C ASP A 379 5.10 -26.67 9.00
N TYR A 380 5.86 -27.38 9.83
CA TYR A 380 7.30 -27.35 9.81
C TYR A 380 7.87 -27.72 8.42
N LYS A 381 7.43 -28.81 7.83
CA LYS A 381 7.86 -29.20 6.48
C LYS A 381 7.58 -28.12 5.44
N ASN A 382 6.37 -27.55 5.49
CA ASN A 382 5.98 -26.45 4.61
C ASN A 382 6.89 -25.23 4.83
N PHE A 383 7.15 -24.87 6.07
CA PHE A 383 8.04 -23.80 6.44
C PHE A 383 9.46 -24.03 5.86
N VAL A 384 10.08 -25.17 6.11
CA VAL A 384 11.41 -25.52 5.59
C VAL A 384 11.45 -25.53 4.06
N SER A 385 10.41 -26.01 3.40
CA SER A 385 10.33 -26.06 1.93
C SER A 385 10.39 -24.68 1.27
N ILE A 386 9.96 -23.65 1.99
CA ILE A 386 9.99 -22.25 1.54
C ILE A 386 11.40 -21.68 1.69
N TYR A 387 12.09 -22.00 2.77
CA TYR A 387 13.39 -21.43 3.13
C TYR A 387 14.60 -22.20 2.59
N SER A 388 14.38 -23.38 2.04
CA SER A 388 15.46 -24.15 1.40
C SER A 388 15.99 -23.57 0.09
N LYS A 389 15.36 -22.49 -0.40
CA LYS A 389 15.69 -21.83 -1.67
C LYS A 389 16.36 -20.49 -1.36
N ASP A 390 17.66 -20.35 -1.62
CA ASP A 390 18.48 -19.12 -1.64
C ASP A 390 17.78 -17.80 -1.30
N ILE A 391 17.25 -17.70 -0.08
CA ILE A 391 16.57 -16.52 0.43
C ILE A 391 17.52 -15.77 1.34
N GLU A 392 17.81 -14.52 0.99
CA GLU A 392 18.73 -13.69 1.76
C GLU A 392 18.10 -13.21 3.07
N GLU A 393 16.82 -12.88 3.07
CA GLU A 393 16.12 -12.34 4.22
C GLU A 393 14.72 -12.95 4.38
N MET A 394 14.40 -13.28 5.62
CA MET A 394 13.08 -13.76 6.04
C MET A 394 12.49 -12.86 7.10
N THR A 395 11.22 -12.58 6.99
CA THR A 395 10.44 -11.90 8.02
C THR A 395 9.53 -12.88 8.73
N ILE A 396 9.65 -12.98 10.04
CA ILE A 396 8.72 -13.70 10.92
C ILE A 396 7.94 -12.67 11.73
N GLN A 397 6.65 -12.88 11.89
CA GLN A 397 5.76 -12.02 12.68
C GLN A 397 4.96 -12.85 13.66
N LYS A 398 4.76 -12.29 14.85
CA LYS A 398 3.89 -12.88 15.87
C LYS A 398 2.46 -12.99 15.36
N VAL A 399 1.80 -14.11 15.63
CA VAL A 399 0.37 -14.28 15.34
C VAL A 399 -0.43 -13.51 16.37
N LEU A 400 -1.18 -12.53 15.90
CA LEU A 400 -2.17 -11.77 16.66
C LEU A 400 -3.43 -11.64 15.81
N PRO A 401 -4.61 -11.90 16.33
CA PRO A 401 -4.91 -12.58 17.61
C PRO A 401 -4.51 -14.06 17.60
N SER A 402 -4.27 -14.61 18.79
CA SER A 402 -3.84 -16.01 18.96
C SER A 402 -5.01 -17.01 19.02
N ASN A 403 -6.21 -16.62 18.63
CA ASN A 403 -7.43 -17.42 18.79
C ASN A 403 -7.59 -18.44 17.65
N GLU A 404 -8.33 -19.52 17.93
CA GLU A 404 -8.61 -20.61 16.99
C GLU A 404 -9.36 -20.19 15.72
N LYS A 405 -10.04 -19.02 15.74
CA LYS A 405 -10.74 -18.45 14.57
C LYS A 405 -10.23 -17.05 14.28
N VAL A 406 -9.27 -16.98 13.38
CA VAL A 406 -8.80 -15.70 12.87
C VAL A 406 -9.78 -15.18 11.81
N VAL A 407 -10.48 -14.10 12.12
CA VAL A 407 -11.38 -13.40 11.19
C VAL A 407 -10.75 -12.06 10.83
N GLU A 408 -10.54 -11.85 9.55
CA GLU A 408 -10.12 -10.54 9.03
C GLU A 408 -11.36 -9.77 8.56
N TYR A 409 -11.45 -8.54 9.04
CA TYR A 409 -12.51 -7.60 8.65
C TYR A 409 -11.96 -6.63 7.61
N LEU A 410 -12.83 -6.26 6.66
CA LEU A 410 -12.60 -5.17 5.73
C LEU A 410 -13.60 -4.07 6.03
N MET A 411 -13.11 -2.85 6.26
CA MET A 411 -13.95 -1.68 6.46
C MET A 411 -13.48 -0.54 5.55
N GLU A 412 -14.44 0.10 4.89
CA GLU A 412 -14.20 1.24 4.02
C GLU A 412 -14.40 2.55 4.80
N PHE A 413 -13.45 3.46 4.62
CA PHE A 413 -13.51 4.81 5.18
C PHE A 413 -13.37 5.85 4.08
N THR A 414 -14.20 6.88 4.17
CA THR A 414 -14.07 8.08 3.35
C THR A 414 -13.93 9.27 4.27
N GLU A 415 -12.81 9.96 4.16
CA GLU A 415 -12.58 11.20 4.87
C GLU A 415 -13.07 12.36 4.01
N ILE A 416 -14.05 13.09 4.50
CA ILE A 416 -14.61 14.25 3.82
C ILE A 416 -14.31 15.46 4.70
N HIS A 417 -13.40 16.31 4.26
CA HIS A 417 -13.22 17.60 4.90
C HIS A 417 -14.35 18.54 4.49
N LYS A 418 -15.03 19.12 5.46
CA LYS A 418 -15.92 20.24 5.18
C LYS A 418 -15.03 21.40 4.70
N THR A 419 -15.21 21.80 3.47
CA THR A 419 -14.74 23.11 3.03
C THR A 419 -15.61 24.13 3.77
N ASP A 420 -15.00 24.87 4.67
CA ASP A 420 -15.62 26.04 5.31
C ASP A 420 -16.01 27.10 4.26
#